data_f2d0b6f611cbd9e6b5fd801639d1121a
#
_entry.id   f2d0b6f611cbd9e6b5fd801639d1121a
#
_cell.length_a   1.000
_cell.length_b   1.000
_cell.length_c   1.000
_cell.angle_alpha   90.00
_cell.angle_beta   90.00
_cell.angle_gamma   90.00
#
_symmetry.space_group_name_H-M   'P 1'
#
loop_
_entity.id
_entity.type
_entity.pdbx_description
1 polymer ?
#
loop_
_entity_poly.entity_id
_entity_poly.type
_entity_poly.pdbx_seq_one_letter_code
_entity_poly.pdbx_strand_id
1 'polypeptide(L)'
;MDQPNLKTTPLHALHQELEARMVPFAGYEMPAQYPLGVLKEHLHTRAAAGLFDVSHMGQIVLRAKSGDVQEASQALERLVPVDVVDLAPGRLRYAFFTNAQGGIVDDLMVANCGDYLLLVVNAACKEADEAHLRAQLGNECDIERLDRALIALQGPQAETALALLAPQCVSMRFMDIRTLTVMGAECTVARSGYTGEDGFEISTPADIACEIAEELLADACVAPIGLGARDSLRLEAGLCLYGSDIDETTTPVEAGLSWAIQKARRRGGAREGGFPGTETILGQLEHGAARHRAGLRPDGRAPVRAGAQLFAAEGASGQIGTVTSGGFGPSLNAPIAMGYLPSALAVLGTTIFAELRGKRLPVGIMAFPFIVPKYKRG
;
A
#
# COMPACT_ATOMS: atom_id res chain seq x y z
N MET A 1 15.36 -30.50 -1.76
CA MET A 1 15.40 -29.02 -1.82
C MET A 1 14.93 -28.58 -0.47
N ASP A 2 15.83 -28.01 0.33
CA ASP A 2 15.46 -27.45 1.63
C ASP A 2 14.42 -26.35 1.38
N GLN A 3 13.24 -26.49 2.01
CA GLN A 3 12.27 -25.41 2.02
C GLN A 3 12.94 -24.22 2.74
N PRO A 4 12.90 -23.00 2.18
CA PRO A 4 13.40 -21.85 2.90
C PRO A 4 12.71 -21.78 4.25
N ASN A 5 13.49 -21.56 5.32
CA ASN A 5 12.94 -21.42 6.67
C ASN A 5 12.14 -20.11 6.73
N LEU A 6 10.83 -20.20 6.46
CA LEU A 6 9.94 -19.05 6.43
C LEU A 6 9.73 -18.54 7.85
N LYS A 7 9.72 -17.22 8.00
CA LYS A 7 9.29 -16.56 9.24
C LYS A 7 7.78 -16.72 9.41
N THR A 8 7.31 -16.65 10.65
CA THR A 8 5.88 -16.66 10.98
C THR A 8 5.49 -15.32 11.60
N THR A 9 4.21 -14.97 11.49
CA THR A 9 3.61 -13.83 12.20
C THR A 9 3.06 -14.25 13.56
N PRO A 10 2.76 -13.33 14.46
CA PRO A 10 2.08 -13.66 15.73
C PRO A 10 0.74 -14.37 15.55
N LEU A 11 0.04 -14.18 14.42
CA LEU A 11 -1.26 -14.78 14.12
C LEU A 11 -1.15 -16.14 13.40
N HIS A 12 0.05 -16.68 13.21
CA HIS A 12 0.26 -17.90 12.41
C HIS A 12 -0.56 -19.10 12.89
N ALA A 13 -0.62 -19.35 14.22
CA ALA A 13 -1.43 -20.43 14.78
C ALA A 13 -2.92 -20.24 14.47
N LEU A 14 -3.43 -19.03 14.63
CA LEU A 14 -4.81 -18.66 14.32
C LEU A 14 -5.14 -18.90 12.82
N HIS A 15 -4.20 -18.61 11.91
CA HIS A 15 -4.41 -18.91 10.49
C HIS A 15 -4.61 -20.41 10.23
N GLN A 16 -3.83 -21.25 10.93
CA GLN A 16 -3.96 -22.73 10.82
C GLN A 16 -5.30 -23.23 11.41
N GLU A 17 -5.72 -22.69 12.55
CA GLU A 17 -7.01 -23.00 13.18
C GLU A 17 -8.20 -22.61 12.30
N LEU A 18 -8.07 -21.48 11.57
CA LEU A 18 -9.05 -20.99 10.59
C LEU A 18 -8.93 -21.68 9.22
N GLU A 19 -8.16 -22.77 9.12
CA GLU A 19 -7.95 -23.56 7.90
C GLU A 19 -7.47 -22.76 6.70
N ALA A 20 -6.61 -21.75 6.95
CA ALA A 20 -6.04 -20.94 5.86
C ALA A 20 -5.13 -21.77 4.96
N ARG A 21 -5.20 -21.51 3.67
CA ARG A 21 -4.20 -21.99 2.72
C ARG A 21 -2.96 -21.10 2.80
N MET A 22 -1.91 -21.61 3.45
CA MET A 22 -0.66 -20.91 3.65
C MET A 22 0.23 -20.93 2.39
N VAL A 23 0.97 -19.82 2.14
CA VAL A 23 1.93 -19.69 1.03
C VAL A 23 3.14 -18.87 1.47
N PRO A 24 4.32 -19.09 0.84
CA PRO A 24 5.45 -18.18 1.00
C PRO A 24 5.14 -16.79 0.41
N PHE A 25 5.35 -15.74 1.21
CA PHE A 25 5.22 -14.36 0.77
C PHE A 25 6.20 -13.45 1.54
N ALA A 26 7.06 -12.72 0.82
CA ALA A 26 8.06 -11.80 1.39
C ALA A 26 8.88 -12.42 2.55
N GLY A 27 9.24 -13.70 2.44
CA GLY A 27 10.01 -14.44 3.46
C GLY A 27 9.19 -14.96 4.65
N TYR A 28 7.88 -14.80 4.63
CA TYR A 28 6.94 -15.28 5.65
C TYR A 28 6.01 -16.37 5.10
N GLU A 29 5.49 -17.20 6.00
CA GLU A 29 4.37 -18.10 5.71
C GLU A 29 3.07 -17.34 6.00
N MET A 30 2.31 -17.00 4.94
CA MET A 30 1.15 -16.11 5.00
C MET A 30 -0.12 -16.77 4.45
N PRO A 31 -1.32 -16.39 4.95
CA PRO A 31 -2.59 -16.92 4.45
C PRO A 31 -2.89 -16.34 3.05
N ALA A 32 -2.91 -17.21 2.03
CA ALA A 32 -3.33 -16.84 0.68
C ALA A 32 -4.84 -16.63 0.57
N GLN A 33 -5.59 -17.52 1.23
CA GLN A 33 -7.05 -17.49 1.34
C GLN A 33 -7.50 -18.38 2.49
N TYR A 34 -8.71 -18.16 2.97
CA TYR A 34 -9.43 -19.00 3.92
C TYR A 34 -10.50 -19.84 3.19
N PRO A 35 -11.26 -20.75 3.89
CA PRO A 35 -12.27 -21.61 3.26
C PRO A 35 -13.34 -20.87 2.46
N LEU A 36 -13.61 -19.59 2.77
CA LEU A 36 -14.54 -18.73 2.02
C LEU A 36 -14.09 -18.54 0.57
N GLY A 37 -12.78 -18.51 0.33
CA GLY A 37 -12.13 -18.33 -0.97
C GLY A 37 -12.07 -16.89 -1.43
N VAL A 38 -11.03 -16.57 -2.23
CA VAL A 38 -10.64 -15.21 -2.65
C VAL A 38 -11.82 -14.33 -3.10
N LEU A 39 -12.69 -14.86 -3.95
CA LEU A 39 -13.82 -14.10 -4.49
C LEU A 39 -14.81 -13.66 -3.40
N LYS A 40 -15.17 -14.57 -2.50
CA LYS A 40 -16.14 -14.27 -1.44
C LYS A 40 -15.50 -13.43 -0.33
N GLU A 41 -14.22 -13.63 -0.02
CA GLU A 41 -13.45 -12.80 0.89
C GLU A 41 -13.42 -11.36 0.43
N HIS A 42 -13.15 -11.13 -0.87
CA HIS A 42 -13.20 -9.81 -1.47
C HIS A 42 -14.58 -9.16 -1.32
N LEU A 43 -15.64 -9.88 -1.74
CA LEU A 43 -17.00 -9.36 -1.69
C LEU A 43 -17.47 -9.13 -0.25
N HIS A 44 -17.04 -9.96 0.70
CA HIS A 44 -17.31 -9.78 2.13
C HIS A 44 -16.68 -8.48 2.65
N THR A 45 -15.42 -8.23 2.33
CA THR A 45 -14.74 -6.97 2.70
C THR A 45 -15.47 -5.74 2.15
N ARG A 46 -16.03 -5.83 0.93
CA ARG A 46 -16.83 -4.75 0.33
C ARG A 46 -18.19 -4.54 1.00
N ALA A 47 -18.78 -5.60 1.57
CA ALA A 47 -20.13 -5.59 2.13
C ALA A 47 -20.17 -5.43 3.66
N ALA A 48 -19.13 -5.90 4.36
CA ALA A 48 -19.09 -5.97 5.82
C ALA A 48 -17.71 -5.53 6.35
N ALA A 49 -16.96 -6.43 6.99
CA ALA A 49 -15.61 -6.15 7.47
C ALA A 49 -14.68 -7.35 7.24
N GLY A 50 -13.49 -7.08 6.71
CA GLY A 50 -12.42 -8.06 6.54
C GLY A 50 -11.27 -7.80 7.50
N LEU A 51 -10.78 -8.86 8.16
CA LEU A 51 -9.60 -8.84 9.01
C LEU A 51 -8.42 -9.45 8.26
N PHE A 52 -7.35 -8.70 8.15
CA PHE A 52 -6.12 -9.09 7.44
C PHE A 52 -4.95 -9.10 8.41
N ASP A 53 -4.17 -10.17 8.41
CA ASP A 53 -2.84 -10.13 9.01
C ASP A 53 -1.85 -9.45 8.05
N VAL A 54 -1.28 -8.34 8.48
CA VAL A 54 -0.23 -7.62 7.76
C VAL A 54 1.02 -7.44 8.64
N SER A 55 1.19 -8.30 9.65
CA SER A 55 2.30 -8.27 10.63
C SER A 55 3.67 -8.55 10.00
N HIS A 56 3.71 -9.07 8.77
CA HIS A 56 4.94 -9.22 8.01
C HIS A 56 5.57 -7.87 7.59
N MET A 57 4.81 -6.78 7.56
CA MET A 57 5.30 -5.43 7.25
C MET A 57 6.25 -4.91 8.34
N GLY A 58 7.14 -3.98 7.96
CA GLY A 58 8.03 -3.33 8.92
C GLY A 58 7.35 -2.12 9.57
N GLN A 59 7.53 -1.98 10.90
CA GLN A 59 7.13 -0.81 11.67
C GLN A 59 8.38 -0.20 12.27
N ILE A 60 8.75 1.02 11.86
CA ILE A 60 10.01 1.66 12.24
C ILE A 60 9.70 2.99 12.91
N VAL A 61 10.18 3.16 14.13
CA VAL A 61 10.18 4.44 14.85
C VAL A 61 11.43 5.23 14.47
N LEU A 62 11.23 6.48 14.11
CA LEU A 62 12.27 7.46 13.87
C LEU A 62 12.10 8.59 14.89
N ARG A 63 13.07 8.74 15.80
CA ARG A 63 13.07 9.74 16.88
C ARG A 63 14.32 10.59 16.78
N ALA A 64 14.19 11.91 16.71
CA ALA A 64 15.36 12.79 16.80
C ALA A 64 16.04 12.64 18.15
N LYS A 65 17.37 12.62 18.19
CA LYS A 65 18.16 12.55 19.46
C LYS A 65 17.96 13.76 20.37
N SER A 66 17.56 14.89 19.80
CA SER A 66 17.14 16.08 20.56
C SER A 66 15.79 15.92 21.27
N GLY A 67 14.96 14.95 20.83
CA GLY A 67 13.57 14.80 21.24
C GLY A 67 12.58 15.68 20.45
N ASP A 68 13.04 16.49 19.50
CA ASP A 68 12.16 17.32 18.68
C ASP A 68 11.74 16.58 17.40
N VAL A 69 10.46 16.24 17.28
CA VAL A 69 9.89 15.57 16.10
C VAL A 69 10.07 16.39 14.81
N GLN A 70 10.21 17.71 14.91
CA GLN A 70 10.47 18.55 13.74
C GLN A 70 11.86 18.29 13.14
N GLU A 71 12.86 18.03 13.96
CA GLU A 71 14.18 17.63 13.47
C GLU A 71 14.15 16.27 12.80
N ALA A 72 13.39 15.29 13.33
CA ALA A 72 13.16 14.01 12.67
C ALA A 72 12.44 14.18 11.33
N SER A 73 11.45 15.08 11.25
CA SER A 73 10.72 15.39 10.03
C SER A 73 11.63 16.03 8.97
N GLN A 74 12.47 16.99 9.36
CA GLN A 74 13.47 17.62 8.46
C GLN A 74 14.50 16.59 7.98
N ALA A 75 14.95 15.71 8.87
CA ALA A 75 15.87 14.63 8.54
C ALA A 75 15.25 13.68 7.49
N LEU A 76 14.01 13.23 7.71
CA LEU A 76 13.32 12.34 6.79
C LEU A 76 13.04 12.99 5.42
N GLU A 77 12.75 14.30 5.36
CA GLU A 77 12.57 15.02 4.09
C GLU A 77 13.80 15.01 3.18
N ARG A 78 14.98 14.69 3.70
CA ARG A 78 16.17 14.48 2.86
C ARG A 78 16.14 13.17 2.09
N LEU A 79 15.24 12.24 2.43
CA LEU A 79 15.13 10.92 1.82
C LEU A 79 13.84 10.73 1.01
N VAL A 80 12.83 11.59 1.25
CA VAL A 80 11.51 11.48 0.62
C VAL A 80 11.09 12.79 -0.05
N PRO A 81 10.43 12.75 -1.22
CA PRO A 81 9.94 13.95 -1.90
C PRO A 81 8.64 14.52 -1.33
N VAL A 82 8.17 13.98 -0.20
CA VAL A 82 6.91 14.41 0.41
C VAL A 82 7.15 15.37 1.56
N ASP A 83 6.14 16.16 1.88
CA ASP A 83 6.16 17.13 2.98
C ASP A 83 5.88 16.41 4.30
N VAL A 84 6.91 16.24 5.13
CA VAL A 84 6.83 15.62 6.47
C VAL A 84 6.82 16.70 7.57
N VAL A 85 7.49 17.80 7.35
CA VAL A 85 7.61 18.93 8.31
C VAL A 85 6.24 19.53 8.65
N ASP A 86 5.35 19.66 7.67
CA ASP A 86 3.99 20.17 7.89
C ASP A 86 2.95 19.05 8.14
N LEU A 87 3.39 17.82 8.42
CA LEU A 87 2.50 16.73 8.83
C LEU A 87 2.11 16.95 10.29
N ALA A 88 0.86 17.31 10.53
CA ALA A 88 0.36 17.57 11.87
C ALA A 88 0.44 16.33 12.78
N PRO A 89 0.65 16.49 14.10
CA PRO A 89 0.56 15.39 15.06
C PRO A 89 -0.79 14.65 14.94
N GLY A 90 -0.77 13.33 15.05
CA GLY A 90 -1.94 12.47 14.89
C GLY A 90 -2.36 12.25 13.43
N ARG A 91 -1.52 12.55 12.45
CA ARG A 91 -1.81 12.38 11.02
C ARG A 91 -0.81 11.45 10.34
N LEU A 92 -1.27 10.77 9.27
CA LEU A 92 -0.43 9.96 8.37
C LEU A 92 -0.30 10.61 7.00
N ARG A 93 0.73 10.19 6.28
CA ARG A 93 0.96 10.54 4.88
C ARG A 93 1.60 9.38 4.13
N TYR A 94 1.14 9.13 2.92
CA TYR A 94 1.81 8.22 1.99
C TYR A 94 3.09 8.88 1.47
N ALA A 95 4.17 8.14 1.47
CA ALA A 95 5.50 8.58 1.08
C ALA A 95 6.22 7.49 0.28
N PHE A 96 7.38 7.82 -0.24
CA PHE A 96 8.28 6.87 -0.89
C PHE A 96 9.71 7.34 -0.75
N PHE A 97 10.64 6.40 -0.53
CA PHE A 97 12.06 6.64 -0.71
C PHE A 97 12.38 6.67 -2.19
N THR A 98 13.31 7.53 -2.58
CA THR A 98 13.74 7.64 -3.97
C THR A 98 15.25 7.49 -4.12
N ASN A 99 15.71 7.01 -5.27
CA ASN A 99 17.12 6.94 -5.62
C ASN A 99 17.57 8.18 -6.42
N ALA A 100 18.87 8.28 -6.71
CA ALA A 100 19.45 9.41 -7.43
C ALA A 100 18.87 9.62 -8.84
N GLN A 101 18.30 8.62 -9.46
CA GLN A 101 17.65 8.67 -10.77
C GLN A 101 16.16 9.05 -10.67
N GLY A 102 15.61 9.14 -9.46
CA GLY A 102 14.22 9.45 -9.18
C GLY A 102 13.29 8.22 -9.12
N GLY A 103 13.84 7.01 -9.22
CA GLY A 103 13.09 5.77 -9.04
C GLY A 103 12.69 5.53 -7.59
N ILE A 104 11.59 4.80 -7.37
CA ILE A 104 11.04 4.49 -6.05
C ILE A 104 11.78 3.29 -5.45
N VAL A 105 12.47 3.49 -4.33
CA VAL A 105 13.18 2.42 -3.59
C VAL A 105 12.24 1.60 -2.74
N ASP A 106 11.29 2.24 -2.08
CA ASP A 106 10.12 1.64 -1.41
C ASP A 106 9.02 2.69 -1.23
N ASP A 107 7.77 2.25 -1.11
CA ASP A 107 6.65 3.09 -0.71
C ASP A 107 6.21 2.77 0.72
N LEU A 108 5.84 3.79 1.47
CA LEU A 108 5.62 3.67 2.91
C LEU A 108 4.55 4.65 3.42
N MET A 109 4.05 4.36 4.61
CA MET A 109 3.25 5.33 5.38
C MET A 109 4.13 6.00 6.41
N VAL A 110 4.05 7.32 6.51
CA VAL A 110 4.70 8.13 7.56
C VAL A 110 3.63 8.73 8.45
N ALA A 111 3.73 8.52 9.76
CA ALA A 111 2.83 9.07 10.75
C ALA A 111 3.59 9.97 11.74
N ASN A 112 3.03 11.13 12.04
CA ASN A 112 3.50 11.98 13.13
C ASN A 112 2.75 11.59 14.41
N CYS A 113 3.43 10.90 15.33
CA CYS A 113 2.86 10.43 16.60
C CYS A 113 3.06 11.44 17.75
N GLY A 114 3.52 12.66 17.46
CA GLY A 114 3.72 13.74 18.42
C GLY A 114 5.18 13.93 18.80
N ASP A 115 5.82 12.91 19.34
CA ASP A 115 7.21 12.91 19.79
C ASP A 115 8.15 12.04 18.94
N TYR A 116 7.60 11.30 17.96
CA TYR A 116 8.33 10.50 16.99
C TYR A 116 7.55 10.36 15.68
N LEU A 117 8.24 9.93 14.62
CA LEU A 117 7.62 9.46 13.39
C LEU A 117 7.55 7.93 13.41
N LEU A 118 6.38 7.38 13.05
CA LEU A 118 6.21 5.95 12.78
C LEU A 118 6.15 5.73 11.27
N LEU A 119 7.02 4.85 10.77
CA LEU A 119 7.04 4.44 9.38
C LEU A 119 6.53 3.00 9.27
N VAL A 120 5.59 2.76 8.35
CA VAL A 120 5.16 1.40 7.98
C VAL A 120 5.65 1.14 6.57
N VAL A 121 6.56 0.16 6.42
CA VAL A 121 7.30 -0.16 5.20
C VAL A 121 6.97 -1.55 4.68
N ASN A 122 7.22 -1.81 3.39
CA ASN A 122 6.93 -3.10 2.78
C ASN A 122 7.79 -4.23 3.39
N ALA A 123 7.17 -5.40 3.52
CA ALA A 123 7.78 -6.57 4.16
C ALA A 123 9.13 -6.99 3.52
N ALA A 124 9.22 -6.94 2.20
CA ALA A 124 10.42 -7.31 1.46
C ALA A 124 11.54 -6.26 1.58
N CYS A 125 11.19 -5.01 1.86
CA CYS A 125 12.12 -3.87 1.88
C CYS A 125 12.59 -3.49 3.29
N LYS A 126 11.89 -3.93 4.34
CA LYS A 126 12.06 -3.43 5.71
C LYS A 126 13.48 -3.52 6.29
N GLU A 127 14.27 -4.55 5.93
CA GLU A 127 15.67 -4.65 6.33
C GLU A 127 16.54 -3.62 5.59
N ALA A 128 16.28 -3.40 4.30
CA ALA A 128 16.99 -2.41 3.49
C ALA A 128 16.62 -0.98 3.90
N ASP A 129 15.34 -0.73 4.18
CA ASP A 129 14.85 0.57 4.63
C ASP A 129 15.40 0.94 6.00
N GLU A 130 15.42 0.00 6.94
CA GLU A 130 16.06 0.22 8.24
C GLU A 130 17.55 0.54 8.10
N ALA A 131 18.27 -0.21 7.26
CA ALA A 131 19.68 0.04 6.97
C ALA A 131 19.90 1.39 6.31
N HIS A 132 19.02 1.77 5.34
CA HIS A 132 19.05 3.07 4.68
C HIS A 132 18.84 4.21 5.68
N LEU A 133 17.82 4.13 6.52
CA LEU A 133 17.56 5.12 7.57
C LEU A 133 18.74 5.25 8.52
N ARG A 134 19.30 4.14 9.01
CA ARG A 134 20.48 4.14 9.90
C ARG A 134 21.71 4.76 9.25
N ALA A 135 21.97 4.46 7.99
CA ALA A 135 23.11 5.00 7.26
C ALA A 135 22.98 6.51 7.03
N GLN A 136 21.78 7.01 6.73
CA GLN A 136 21.56 8.41 6.38
C GLN A 136 21.25 9.30 7.58
N LEU A 137 20.54 8.79 8.58
CA LEU A 137 19.97 9.58 9.67
C LEU A 137 20.48 9.16 11.06
N GLY A 138 21.24 8.08 11.20
CA GLY A 138 21.65 7.51 12.49
C GLY A 138 22.54 8.42 13.36
N ASN A 139 23.12 9.45 12.79
CA ASN A 139 23.86 10.47 13.57
C ASN A 139 22.92 11.44 14.30
N GLU A 140 21.72 11.67 13.75
CA GLU A 140 20.75 12.68 14.21
C GLU A 140 19.52 12.05 14.86
N CYS A 141 19.18 10.81 14.45
CA CYS A 141 17.99 10.12 14.90
C CYS A 141 18.31 8.73 15.45
N ASP A 142 17.53 8.30 16.44
CA ASP A 142 17.42 6.91 16.83
C ASP A 142 16.39 6.21 15.94
N ILE A 143 16.76 5.04 15.42
CA ILE A 143 15.93 4.23 14.54
C ILE A 143 15.68 2.89 15.22
N GLU A 144 14.42 2.56 15.46
CA GLU A 144 14.00 1.33 16.14
C GLU A 144 12.95 0.60 15.28
N ARG A 145 13.23 -0.64 14.89
CA ARG A 145 12.21 -1.50 14.30
C ARG A 145 11.45 -2.20 15.42
N LEU A 146 10.13 -1.99 15.44
CA LEU A 146 9.26 -2.55 16.45
C LEU A 146 8.96 -4.03 16.16
N ASP A 147 8.95 -4.83 17.20
CA ASP A 147 8.45 -6.21 17.19
C ASP A 147 6.98 -6.21 17.65
N ARG A 148 6.08 -5.85 16.71
CA ARG A 148 4.64 -5.74 16.95
C ARG A 148 3.87 -6.39 15.81
N ALA A 149 2.70 -6.93 16.13
CA ALA A 149 1.74 -7.31 15.10
C ALA A 149 1.12 -6.08 14.44
N LEU A 150 0.67 -6.25 13.21
CA LEU A 150 -0.13 -5.26 12.48
C LEU A 150 -1.34 -5.97 11.88
N ILE A 151 -2.53 -5.57 12.32
CA ILE A 151 -3.82 -6.13 11.88
C ILE A 151 -4.56 -5.05 11.11
N ALA A 152 -5.05 -5.35 9.90
CA ALA A 152 -5.91 -4.43 9.17
C ALA A 152 -7.36 -4.92 9.24
N LEU A 153 -8.27 -4.02 9.64
CA LEU A 153 -9.72 -4.24 9.68
C LEU A 153 -10.38 -3.30 8.68
N GLN A 154 -10.92 -3.83 7.59
CA GLN A 154 -11.30 -3.04 6.41
C GLN A 154 -12.74 -3.37 5.97
N GLY A 155 -13.50 -2.35 5.60
CA GLY A 155 -14.86 -2.50 5.08
C GLY A 155 -15.86 -1.56 5.76
N PRO A 156 -17.10 -1.45 5.23
CA PRO A 156 -18.08 -0.49 5.73
C PRO A 156 -18.52 -0.73 7.18
N GLN A 157 -18.30 -1.93 7.74
CA GLN A 157 -18.62 -2.26 9.13
C GLN A 157 -17.37 -2.28 10.03
N ALA A 158 -16.18 -1.96 9.53
CA ALA A 158 -14.95 -1.96 10.31
C ALA A 158 -15.01 -0.99 11.52
N GLU A 159 -15.61 0.19 11.36
CA GLU A 159 -15.79 1.14 12.46
C GLU A 159 -16.68 0.55 13.55
N THR A 160 -17.79 -0.07 13.19
CA THR A 160 -18.72 -0.67 14.14
C THR A 160 -18.06 -1.79 14.93
N ALA A 161 -17.34 -2.67 14.26
CA ALA A 161 -16.65 -3.79 14.90
C ALA A 161 -15.52 -3.29 15.84
N LEU A 162 -14.67 -2.36 15.39
CA LEU A 162 -13.60 -1.83 16.25
C LEU A 162 -14.14 -1.00 17.43
N ALA A 163 -15.26 -0.30 17.24
CA ALA A 163 -15.85 0.52 18.30
C ALA A 163 -16.30 -0.28 19.52
N LEU A 164 -16.56 -1.57 19.39
CA LEU A 164 -16.85 -2.46 20.53
C LEU A 164 -15.64 -2.61 21.45
N LEU A 165 -14.42 -2.56 20.90
CA LEU A 165 -13.16 -2.72 21.65
C LEU A 165 -12.51 -1.36 21.97
N ALA A 166 -12.67 -0.37 21.10
CA ALA A 166 -12.05 0.94 21.19
C ALA A 166 -13.02 2.03 20.68
N PRO A 167 -14.01 2.47 21.48
CA PRO A 167 -15.06 3.43 21.03
C PRO A 167 -14.49 4.75 20.48
N GLN A 168 -13.29 5.15 20.90
CA GLN A 168 -12.64 6.38 20.46
C GLN A 168 -12.32 6.38 18.95
N CYS A 169 -12.27 5.20 18.29
CA CYS A 169 -12.01 5.07 16.85
C CYS A 169 -13.07 5.78 15.99
N VAL A 170 -14.31 5.91 16.49
CA VAL A 170 -15.43 6.57 15.78
C VAL A 170 -15.12 8.02 15.44
N SER A 171 -14.36 8.74 16.28
CA SER A 171 -13.98 10.14 16.05
C SER A 171 -12.78 10.32 15.11
N MET A 172 -12.14 9.25 14.67
CA MET A 172 -11.04 9.30 13.72
C MET A 172 -11.55 9.51 12.29
N ARG A 173 -10.74 10.17 11.47
CA ARG A 173 -10.95 10.39 10.04
C ARG A 173 -9.88 9.69 9.24
N PHE A 174 -10.10 9.51 7.99
CA PHE A 174 -9.08 8.96 7.08
C PHE A 174 -7.74 9.70 7.21
N MET A 175 -6.67 8.95 7.35
CA MET A 175 -5.31 9.41 7.67
C MET A 175 -5.13 9.99 9.07
N ASP A 176 -6.00 9.70 10.03
CA ASP A 176 -5.71 9.89 11.46
C ASP A 176 -4.95 8.70 12.02
N ILE A 177 -4.07 8.97 12.98
CA ILE A 177 -3.41 7.96 13.81
C ILE A 177 -3.53 8.33 15.28
N ARG A 178 -3.79 7.36 16.15
CA ARG A 178 -3.92 7.56 17.60
C ARG A 178 -3.43 6.35 18.37
N THR A 179 -2.95 6.59 19.57
CA THR A 179 -2.80 5.54 20.57
C THR A 179 -4.14 5.32 21.26
N LEU A 180 -4.64 4.09 21.18
CA LEU A 180 -5.90 3.66 21.80
C LEU A 180 -5.64 2.45 22.69
N THR A 181 -6.46 2.28 23.73
CA THR A 181 -6.47 1.04 24.52
C THR A 181 -7.46 0.06 23.87
N VAL A 182 -6.98 -1.11 23.45
CA VAL A 182 -7.77 -2.21 22.89
C VAL A 182 -7.55 -3.43 23.78
N MET A 183 -8.61 -3.95 24.41
CA MET A 183 -8.55 -5.10 25.33
C MET A 183 -7.47 -4.93 26.43
N GLY A 184 -7.29 -3.72 26.92
CA GLY A 184 -6.30 -3.39 27.98
C GLY A 184 -4.86 -3.15 27.49
N ALA A 185 -4.57 -3.40 26.21
CA ALA A 185 -3.25 -3.15 25.62
C ALA A 185 -3.21 -1.79 24.90
N GLU A 186 -2.05 -1.14 24.95
CA GLU A 186 -1.78 0.06 24.19
C GLU A 186 -1.51 -0.30 22.71
N CYS A 187 -2.41 0.15 21.83
CA CYS A 187 -2.33 -0.06 20.39
C CYS A 187 -2.21 1.28 19.65
N THR A 188 -1.37 1.32 18.63
CA THR A 188 -1.35 2.43 17.69
C THR A 188 -2.31 2.11 16.55
N VAL A 189 -3.38 2.91 16.43
CA VAL A 189 -4.46 2.69 15.47
C VAL A 189 -4.44 3.80 14.43
N ALA A 190 -4.30 3.43 13.16
CA ALA A 190 -4.41 4.33 12.02
C ALA A 190 -5.75 4.08 11.30
N ARG A 191 -6.45 5.14 10.90
CA ARG A 191 -7.60 5.01 10.00
C ARG A 191 -7.11 5.11 8.57
N SER A 192 -6.68 3.99 8.05
CA SER A 192 -6.03 3.80 6.74
C SER A 192 -6.25 2.39 6.25
N GLY A 193 -5.73 2.07 5.06
CA GLY A 193 -5.79 0.74 4.52
C GLY A 193 -5.48 0.66 3.02
N TYR A 194 -5.49 -0.56 2.50
CA TYR A 194 -5.05 -0.90 1.16
C TYR A 194 -6.16 -1.56 0.33
N THR A 195 -7.42 -1.18 0.57
CA THR A 195 -8.59 -1.84 -0.02
C THR A 195 -9.50 -0.91 -0.82
N GLY A 196 -9.38 0.40 -0.61
CA GLY A 196 -10.35 1.38 -1.11
C GLY A 196 -11.63 1.48 -0.27
N GLU A 197 -11.80 0.59 0.72
CA GLU A 197 -12.83 0.74 1.76
C GLU A 197 -12.29 1.55 2.93
N ASP A 198 -13.20 2.04 3.77
CA ASP A 198 -12.86 2.59 5.07
C ASP A 198 -12.36 1.49 6.01
N GLY A 199 -11.55 1.83 7.00
CA GLY A 199 -11.04 0.86 7.95
C GLY A 199 -9.82 1.33 8.70
N PHE A 200 -9.22 0.40 9.44
CA PHE A 200 -8.14 0.66 10.38
C PHE A 200 -6.98 -0.30 10.17
N GLU A 201 -5.79 0.16 10.54
CA GLU A 201 -4.59 -0.64 10.72
C GLU A 201 -4.19 -0.50 12.20
N ILE A 202 -4.09 -1.63 12.91
CA ILE A 202 -3.94 -1.73 14.36
C ILE A 202 -2.58 -2.35 14.64
N SER A 203 -1.63 -1.54 15.08
CA SER A 203 -0.36 -2.01 15.63
C SER A 203 -0.56 -2.39 17.10
N THR A 204 -0.33 -3.64 17.44
CA THR A 204 -0.53 -4.18 18.78
C THR A 204 0.69 -4.96 19.26
N PRO A 205 0.95 -5.10 20.58
CA PRO A 205 1.92 -6.04 21.09
C PRO A 205 1.69 -7.45 20.52
N ALA A 206 2.77 -8.15 20.20
CA ALA A 206 2.68 -9.45 19.51
C ALA A 206 1.99 -10.54 20.36
N ASP A 207 2.12 -10.47 21.67
CA ASP A 207 1.59 -11.43 22.64
C ASP A 207 0.06 -11.39 22.81
N ILE A 208 -0.57 -10.24 22.49
CA ILE A 208 -2.03 -10.06 22.57
C ILE A 208 -2.71 -10.05 21.18
N ALA A 209 -1.93 -10.14 20.11
CA ALA A 209 -2.45 -9.99 18.75
C ALA A 209 -3.51 -11.03 18.38
N CYS A 210 -3.32 -12.30 18.80
CA CYS A 210 -4.29 -13.36 18.58
C CYS A 210 -5.62 -13.07 19.29
N GLU A 211 -5.58 -12.69 20.56
CA GLU A 211 -6.78 -12.38 21.35
C GLU A 211 -7.58 -11.23 20.71
N ILE A 212 -6.91 -10.17 20.25
CA ILE A 212 -7.58 -9.05 19.55
C ILE A 212 -8.20 -9.54 18.24
N ALA A 213 -7.50 -10.37 17.47
CA ALA A 213 -8.00 -10.90 16.22
C ALA A 213 -9.21 -11.83 16.43
N GLU A 214 -9.16 -12.72 17.42
CA GLU A 214 -10.25 -13.62 17.80
C GLU A 214 -11.50 -12.85 18.25
N GLU A 215 -11.31 -11.83 19.09
CA GLU A 215 -12.43 -11.00 19.56
C GLU A 215 -13.09 -10.23 18.40
N LEU A 216 -12.30 -9.69 17.47
CA LEU A 216 -12.84 -9.06 16.26
C LEU A 216 -13.57 -10.08 15.36
N LEU A 217 -13.04 -11.30 15.22
CA LEU A 217 -13.63 -12.36 14.43
C LEU A 217 -14.89 -13.00 15.10
N ALA A 218 -15.09 -12.79 16.39
CA ALA A 218 -16.31 -13.19 17.08
C ALA A 218 -17.55 -12.41 16.62
N ASP A 219 -17.36 -11.19 16.05
CA ASP A 219 -18.43 -10.46 15.40
C ASP A 219 -18.75 -11.09 14.03
N ALA A 220 -20.01 -11.47 13.83
CA ALA A 220 -20.47 -12.11 12.60
C ALA A 220 -20.27 -11.27 11.32
N CYS A 221 -20.04 -9.97 11.45
CA CYS A 221 -19.73 -9.10 10.32
C CYS A 221 -18.25 -9.14 9.90
N VAL A 222 -17.36 -9.73 10.70
CA VAL A 222 -15.93 -9.79 10.45
C VAL A 222 -15.55 -11.18 9.93
N ALA A 223 -14.82 -11.22 8.81
CA ALA A 223 -14.27 -12.47 8.28
C ALA A 223 -12.75 -12.35 8.09
N PRO A 224 -12.00 -13.46 8.25
CA PRO A 224 -10.58 -13.49 7.95
C PRO A 224 -10.36 -13.43 6.44
N ILE A 225 -9.38 -12.63 6.01
CA ILE A 225 -9.14 -12.32 4.60
C ILE A 225 -7.67 -12.57 4.25
N GLY A 226 -7.44 -13.36 3.19
CA GLY A 226 -6.09 -13.69 2.73
C GLY A 226 -5.53 -12.73 1.69
N LEU A 227 -4.24 -12.98 1.35
CA LEU A 227 -3.48 -12.17 0.39
C LEU A 227 -4.14 -12.09 -1.00
N GLY A 228 -4.82 -13.15 -1.43
CA GLY A 228 -5.48 -13.17 -2.74
C GLY A 228 -6.61 -12.15 -2.86
N ALA A 229 -7.41 -12.00 -1.81
CA ALA A 229 -8.46 -10.97 -1.76
C ALA A 229 -7.84 -9.57 -1.53
N ARG A 230 -6.80 -9.44 -0.69
CA ARG A 230 -6.04 -8.19 -0.52
C ARG A 230 -5.54 -7.68 -1.86
N ASP A 231 -4.96 -8.53 -2.71
CA ASP A 231 -4.46 -8.15 -4.03
C ASP A 231 -5.58 -7.69 -4.97
N SER A 232 -6.71 -8.39 -5.02
CA SER A 232 -7.83 -7.97 -5.87
C SER A 232 -8.51 -6.68 -5.38
N LEU A 233 -8.57 -6.44 -4.06
CA LEU A 233 -9.11 -5.22 -3.44
C LEU A 233 -8.24 -4.00 -3.77
N ARG A 234 -6.91 -4.08 -3.56
CA ARG A 234 -5.99 -2.99 -3.87
C ARG A 234 -5.98 -2.67 -5.36
N LEU A 235 -6.05 -3.73 -6.24
CA LEU A 235 -6.09 -3.56 -7.69
C LEU A 235 -7.32 -2.77 -8.12
N GLU A 236 -8.51 -3.09 -7.60
CA GLU A 236 -9.74 -2.31 -7.85
C GLU A 236 -9.62 -0.87 -7.35
N ALA A 237 -8.95 -0.66 -6.22
CA ALA A 237 -8.67 0.66 -5.67
C ALA A 237 -7.58 1.43 -6.45
N GLY A 238 -6.92 0.80 -7.44
CA GLY A 238 -5.87 1.41 -8.25
C GLY A 238 -4.58 1.68 -7.48
N LEU A 239 -4.37 1.00 -6.33
CA LEU A 239 -3.19 1.16 -5.48
C LEU A 239 -2.03 0.31 -6.00
N CYS A 240 -0.83 0.91 -6.02
CA CYS A 240 0.39 0.24 -6.46
C CYS A 240 0.79 -0.89 -5.53
N LEU A 241 1.43 -1.92 -6.08
CA LEU A 241 2.17 -2.93 -5.35
C LEU A 241 3.65 -2.76 -5.67
N TYR A 242 4.47 -2.50 -4.64
CA TYR A 242 5.91 -2.40 -4.79
C TYR A 242 6.52 -3.71 -5.33
N GLY A 243 7.51 -3.59 -6.20
CA GLY A 243 8.11 -4.72 -6.93
C GLY A 243 7.28 -5.22 -8.12
N SER A 244 6.05 -4.68 -8.32
CA SER A 244 5.21 -5.00 -9.48
C SER A 244 4.84 -3.74 -10.27
N ASP A 245 4.16 -2.79 -9.64
CA ASP A 245 3.68 -1.56 -10.29
C ASP A 245 4.67 -0.40 -10.15
N ILE A 246 5.48 -0.41 -9.14
CA ILE A 246 6.52 0.58 -8.82
C ILE A 246 7.79 -0.12 -8.36
N ASP A 247 8.94 0.43 -8.71
CA ASP A 247 10.26 -0.09 -8.40
C ASP A 247 11.33 1.01 -8.55
N GLU A 248 12.61 0.65 -8.39
CA GLU A 248 13.76 1.55 -8.50
C GLU A 248 13.95 2.18 -9.89
N THR A 249 13.23 1.71 -10.92
CA THR A 249 13.29 2.22 -12.30
C THR A 249 12.09 3.09 -12.67
N THR A 250 11.14 3.27 -11.73
CA THR A 250 9.88 3.97 -11.95
C THR A 250 9.80 5.19 -11.05
N THR A 251 9.59 6.37 -11.65
CA THR A 251 9.45 7.60 -10.88
C THR A 251 8.03 7.76 -10.32
N PRO A 252 7.85 8.56 -9.24
CA PRO A 252 6.52 8.88 -8.72
C PRO A 252 5.60 9.55 -9.75
N VAL A 253 6.17 10.28 -10.69
CA VAL A 253 5.39 10.97 -11.74
C VAL A 253 4.88 9.96 -12.77
N GLU A 254 5.74 9.05 -13.23
CA GLU A 254 5.35 7.94 -14.11
C GLU A 254 4.27 7.07 -13.47
N ALA A 255 4.41 6.80 -12.16
CA ALA A 255 3.46 5.98 -11.39
C ALA A 255 2.11 6.66 -11.11
N GLY A 256 1.94 7.95 -11.45
CA GLY A 256 0.73 8.71 -11.16
C GLY A 256 0.60 9.06 -9.67
N LEU A 257 1.72 9.14 -8.94
CA LEU A 257 1.80 9.43 -7.51
C LEU A 257 2.17 10.90 -7.20
N SER A 258 2.13 11.77 -8.20
CA SER A 258 2.45 13.20 -8.07
C SER A 258 1.61 13.93 -7.00
N TRP A 259 0.42 13.41 -6.69
CA TRP A 259 -0.44 13.94 -5.63
C TRP A 259 0.19 13.84 -4.23
N ALA A 260 1.09 12.89 -4.00
CA ALA A 260 1.79 12.69 -2.74
C ALA A 260 2.94 13.70 -2.54
N ILE A 261 3.38 14.39 -3.59
CA ILE A 261 4.41 15.43 -3.52
C ILE A 261 3.73 16.79 -3.33
N GLN A 262 3.74 17.33 -2.11
CA GLN A 262 3.07 18.59 -1.78
C GLN A 262 3.79 19.80 -2.40
N LYS A 263 3.06 20.92 -2.51
CA LYS A 263 3.59 22.15 -3.11
C LYS A 263 4.88 22.65 -2.45
N ALA A 264 5.02 22.46 -1.14
CA ALA A 264 6.22 22.87 -0.39
C ALA A 264 7.51 22.19 -0.91
N ARG A 265 7.40 20.99 -1.51
CA ARG A 265 8.52 20.18 -2.01
C ARG A 265 8.76 20.33 -3.51
N ARG A 266 7.83 20.99 -4.25
CA ARG A 266 7.94 21.23 -5.70
C ARG A 266 8.71 22.51 -6.00
N ARG A 267 9.00 22.75 -7.27
CA ARG A 267 9.68 24.00 -7.71
C ARG A 267 8.94 25.25 -7.24
N GLY A 268 9.68 26.21 -6.70
CA GLY A 268 9.16 27.42 -6.07
C GLY A 268 8.53 27.20 -4.70
N GLY A 269 8.53 25.97 -4.16
CA GLY A 269 8.05 25.67 -2.81
C GLY A 269 9.06 26.05 -1.73
N ALA A 270 8.57 26.25 -0.49
CA ALA A 270 9.40 26.70 0.64
C ALA A 270 10.54 25.72 1.01
N ARG A 271 10.40 24.43 0.67
CA ARG A 271 11.38 23.36 0.87
C ARG A 271 11.57 22.57 -0.42
N GLU A 272 11.80 23.33 -1.52
CA GLU A 272 12.00 22.73 -2.83
C GLU A 272 13.14 21.70 -2.84
N GLY A 273 12.87 20.51 -3.38
CA GLY A 273 13.92 19.50 -3.63
C GLY A 273 14.58 18.97 -2.36
N GLY A 274 15.89 18.72 -2.43
CA GLY A 274 16.70 18.24 -1.30
C GLY A 274 16.53 16.76 -0.97
N PHE A 275 15.93 15.96 -1.88
CA PHE A 275 15.77 14.51 -1.80
C PHE A 275 16.44 13.84 -3.00
N PRO A 276 16.74 12.54 -2.95
CA PRO A 276 17.35 11.83 -4.08
C PRO A 276 16.45 11.88 -5.32
N GLY A 277 17.07 12.13 -6.50
CA GLY A 277 16.34 12.21 -7.77
C GLY A 277 15.53 13.49 -7.97
N THR A 278 15.78 14.55 -7.20
CA THR A 278 15.08 15.85 -7.26
C THR A 278 14.94 16.37 -8.69
N GLU A 279 16.03 16.43 -9.47
CA GLU A 279 16.01 17.03 -10.82
C GLU A 279 15.10 16.25 -11.77
N THR A 280 15.15 14.91 -11.72
CA THR A 280 14.29 14.06 -12.55
C THR A 280 12.82 14.23 -12.17
N ILE A 281 12.50 14.16 -10.87
CA ILE A 281 11.12 14.20 -10.38
C ILE A 281 10.51 15.59 -10.62
N LEU A 282 11.23 16.67 -10.26
CA LEU A 282 10.73 18.04 -10.47
C LEU A 282 10.63 18.38 -11.96
N GLY A 283 11.58 17.95 -12.78
CA GLY A 283 11.51 18.11 -14.24
C GLY A 283 10.30 17.39 -14.84
N GLN A 284 10.00 16.18 -14.40
CA GLN A 284 8.81 15.46 -14.86
C GLN A 284 7.49 16.08 -14.35
N LEU A 285 7.47 16.66 -13.15
CA LEU A 285 6.30 17.39 -12.65
C LEU A 285 5.98 18.63 -13.49
N GLU A 286 6.99 19.28 -14.09
CA GLU A 286 6.83 20.46 -14.93
C GLU A 286 6.54 20.13 -16.40
N HIS A 287 7.23 19.14 -16.94
CA HIS A 287 7.23 18.86 -18.39
C HIS A 287 6.48 17.56 -18.76
N GLY A 288 6.03 16.80 -17.77
CA GLY A 288 5.45 15.46 -17.96
C GLY A 288 6.52 14.36 -18.06
N ALA A 289 6.10 13.12 -17.82
CA ALA A 289 6.93 11.93 -18.00
C ALA A 289 6.73 11.31 -19.38
N ALA A 290 7.72 10.58 -19.87
CA ALA A 290 7.64 9.89 -21.17
C ALA A 290 6.61 8.77 -21.20
N ARG A 291 6.37 8.13 -20.05
CA ARG A 291 5.37 7.06 -19.85
C ARG A 291 4.53 7.34 -18.61
N HIS A 292 3.34 6.74 -18.58
CA HIS A 292 2.46 6.79 -17.41
C HIS A 292 1.84 5.44 -17.11
N ARG A 293 1.63 5.17 -15.82
CA ARG A 293 0.79 4.06 -15.37
C ARG A 293 -0.66 4.33 -15.76
N ALA A 294 -1.28 3.36 -16.42
CA ALA A 294 -2.65 3.44 -16.90
C ALA A 294 -3.52 2.31 -16.34
N GLY A 295 -4.78 2.60 -16.06
CA GLY A 295 -5.80 1.61 -15.80
C GLY A 295 -6.22 0.95 -17.11
N LEU A 296 -6.36 -0.37 -17.10
CA LEU A 296 -6.61 -1.19 -18.27
C LEU A 296 -7.86 -2.06 -18.06
N ARG A 297 -8.78 -2.05 -19.02
CA ARG A 297 -9.98 -2.88 -19.05
C ARG A 297 -9.91 -3.81 -20.25
N PRO A 298 -9.44 -5.05 -20.10
CA PRO A 298 -9.46 -6.05 -21.16
C PRO A 298 -10.91 -6.41 -21.57
N ASP A 299 -11.15 -6.60 -22.85
CA ASP A 299 -12.44 -7.08 -23.34
C ASP A 299 -12.67 -8.54 -22.95
N GLY A 300 -13.95 -8.90 -22.71
CA GLY A 300 -14.35 -10.25 -22.32
C GLY A 300 -14.16 -10.53 -20.83
N ARG A 301 -13.91 -11.79 -20.46
CA ARG A 301 -13.84 -12.25 -19.06
C ARG A 301 -12.44 -12.72 -18.61
N ALA A 302 -11.54 -12.97 -19.57
CA ALA A 302 -10.21 -13.48 -19.26
C ALA A 302 -9.30 -12.35 -18.76
N PRO A 303 -8.72 -12.45 -17.55
CA PRO A 303 -7.78 -11.44 -17.07
C PRO A 303 -6.46 -11.50 -17.84
N VAL A 304 -5.91 -10.33 -18.13
CA VAL A 304 -4.54 -10.16 -18.60
C VAL A 304 -3.65 -10.03 -17.36
N ARG A 305 -2.62 -10.85 -17.25
CA ARG A 305 -1.76 -10.94 -16.07
C ARG A 305 -0.50 -10.09 -16.23
N ALA A 306 0.20 -9.85 -15.11
CA ALA A 306 1.51 -9.22 -15.10
C ALA A 306 2.46 -9.87 -16.11
N GLY A 307 3.28 -9.06 -16.78
CA GLY A 307 4.19 -9.48 -17.86
C GLY A 307 3.57 -9.53 -19.25
N ALA A 308 2.24 -9.40 -19.39
CA ALA A 308 1.61 -9.36 -20.72
C ALA A 308 2.04 -8.11 -21.49
N GLN A 309 2.41 -8.29 -22.75
CA GLN A 309 2.84 -7.21 -23.63
C GLN A 309 1.66 -6.40 -24.14
N LEU A 310 1.85 -5.09 -24.25
CA LEU A 310 0.87 -4.13 -24.75
C LEU A 310 1.29 -3.59 -26.14
N PHE A 311 0.32 -3.38 -27.01
CA PHE A 311 0.51 -2.95 -28.40
C PHE A 311 -0.48 -1.87 -28.80
N ALA A 312 -0.07 -0.94 -29.67
CA ALA A 312 -0.91 0.17 -30.11
C ALA A 312 -2.08 -0.27 -31.02
N ALA A 313 -1.90 -1.38 -31.77
CA ALA A 313 -2.91 -1.92 -32.68
C ALA A 313 -2.82 -3.45 -32.74
N GLU A 314 -3.86 -4.13 -33.21
CA GLU A 314 -3.93 -5.59 -33.31
C GLU A 314 -2.76 -6.18 -34.12
N GLY A 315 -2.44 -5.57 -35.26
CA GLY A 315 -1.35 -6.00 -36.16
C GLY A 315 0.02 -5.36 -35.88
N ALA A 316 0.16 -4.55 -34.81
CA ALA A 316 1.43 -3.87 -34.54
C ALA A 316 2.52 -4.85 -34.12
N SER A 317 3.73 -4.71 -34.70
CA SER A 317 4.90 -5.51 -34.33
C SER A 317 5.66 -4.99 -33.11
N GLY A 318 5.55 -3.68 -32.81
CA GLY A 318 6.25 -3.04 -31.70
C GLY A 318 5.44 -3.05 -30.42
N GLN A 319 6.05 -3.59 -29.35
CA GLN A 319 5.53 -3.47 -27.99
C GLN A 319 5.59 -2.01 -27.54
N ILE A 320 4.53 -1.52 -26.91
CA ILE A 320 4.43 -0.15 -26.37
C ILE A 320 4.46 -0.12 -24.84
N GLY A 321 4.34 -1.25 -24.16
CA GLY A 321 4.32 -1.33 -22.71
C GLY A 321 4.08 -2.75 -22.21
N THR A 322 3.93 -2.84 -20.88
CA THR A 322 3.74 -4.12 -20.19
C THR A 322 2.71 -3.95 -19.07
N VAL A 323 1.90 -4.99 -18.84
CA VAL A 323 1.01 -5.09 -17.69
C VAL A 323 1.86 -5.38 -16.44
N THR A 324 1.70 -4.58 -15.40
CA THR A 324 2.41 -4.74 -14.12
C THR A 324 1.57 -5.50 -13.09
N SER A 325 0.26 -5.25 -13.07
CA SER A 325 -0.70 -5.97 -12.24
C SER A 325 -1.95 -6.26 -13.04
N GLY A 326 -2.54 -7.44 -12.85
CA GLY A 326 -3.77 -7.77 -13.57
C GLY A 326 -4.50 -8.96 -12.97
N GLY A 327 -5.82 -8.83 -12.89
CA GLY A 327 -6.68 -9.81 -12.28
C GLY A 327 -8.14 -9.67 -12.71
N PHE A 328 -9.00 -10.39 -11.99
CA PHE A 328 -10.43 -10.20 -12.06
C PHE A 328 -10.85 -9.26 -10.93
N GLY A 329 -11.64 -8.24 -11.23
CA GLY A 329 -12.24 -7.35 -10.25
C GLY A 329 -13.63 -7.86 -9.85
N PRO A 330 -13.77 -8.47 -8.66
CA PRO A 330 -15.04 -9.07 -8.23
C PRO A 330 -16.19 -8.06 -8.12
N SER A 331 -15.92 -6.84 -7.65
CA SER A 331 -16.94 -5.78 -7.54
C SER A 331 -17.39 -5.29 -8.92
N LEU A 332 -16.50 -5.29 -9.89
CA LEU A 332 -16.75 -4.86 -11.26
C LEU A 332 -17.29 -5.99 -12.15
N ASN A 333 -17.21 -7.24 -11.66
CA ASN A 333 -17.49 -8.47 -12.41
C ASN A 333 -16.76 -8.49 -13.77
N ALA A 334 -15.51 -8.05 -13.81
CA ALA A 334 -14.74 -7.89 -15.03
C ALA A 334 -13.23 -7.95 -14.81
N PRO A 335 -12.43 -8.31 -15.83
CA PRO A 335 -10.99 -8.21 -15.78
C PRO A 335 -10.55 -6.74 -15.73
N ILE A 336 -9.54 -6.46 -14.91
CA ILE A 336 -8.86 -5.18 -14.81
C ILE A 336 -7.36 -5.40 -14.71
N ALA A 337 -6.59 -4.42 -15.14
CA ALA A 337 -5.14 -4.47 -15.02
C ALA A 337 -4.55 -3.06 -14.89
N MET A 338 -3.29 -2.99 -14.52
CA MET A 338 -2.46 -1.79 -14.55
C MET A 338 -1.22 -2.06 -15.39
N GLY A 339 -0.69 -1.04 -16.03
CA GLY A 339 0.54 -1.15 -16.82
C GLY A 339 1.02 0.22 -17.27
N TYR A 340 2.24 0.25 -17.79
CA TYR A 340 2.86 1.47 -18.28
C TYR A 340 2.72 1.59 -19.78
N LEU A 341 2.38 2.79 -20.24
CA LEU A 341 2.23 3.16 -21.64
C LEU A 341 2.97 4.48 -21.93
N PRO A 342 3.44 4.72 -23.16
CA PRO A 342 3.85 6.06 -23.59
C PRO A 342 2.76 7.07 -23.26
N SER A 343 3.13 8.24 -22.74
CA SER A 343 2.17 9.27 -22.29
C SER A 343 1.16 9.67 -23.36
N ALA A 344 1.59 9.71 -24.62
CA ALA A 344 0.70 10.00 -25.76
C ALA A 344 -0.40 8.96 -25.98
N LEU A 345 -0.22 7.72 -25.49
CA LEU A 345 -1.19 6.63 -25.61
C LEU A 345 -1.95 6.36 -24.32
N ALA A 346 -1.51 6.87 -23.19
CA ALA A 346 -2.16 6.72 -21.87
C ALA A 346 -3.39 7.66 -21.73
N VAL A 347 -4.22 7.75 -22.75
CA VAL A 347 -5.38 8.65 -22.83
C VAL A 347 -6.66 7.85 -22.59
N LEU A 348 -7.52 8.37 -21.70
CA LEU A 348 -8.80 7.73 -21.37
C LEU A 348 -9.66 7.48 -22.60
N GLY A 349 -10.24 6.30 -22.68
CA GLY A 349 -11.09 5.88 -23.80
C GLY A 349 -10.32 5.38 -25.02
N THR A 350 -9.00 5.46 -25.04
CA THR A 350 -8.17 4.86 -26.09
C THR A 350 -8.24 3.34 -25.99
N THR A 351 -8.32 2.65 -27.15
CA THR A 351 -8.20 1.20 -27.22
C THR A 351 -6.80 0.83 -27.67
N ILE A 352 -6.15 -0.03 -26.90
CA ILE A 352 -4.86 -0.69 -27.19
C ILE A 352 -5.08 -2.20 -27.21
N PHE A 353 -4.04 -3.00 -27.37
CA PHE A 353 -4.13 -4.44 -27.40
C PHE A 353 -3.15 -5.08 -26.43
N ALA A 354 -3.61 -6.10 -25.70
CA ALA A 354 -2.76 -6.94 -24.87
C ALA A 354 -2.57 -8.33 -25.48
N GLU A 355 -1.37 -8.89 -25.36
CA GLU A 355 -1.16 -10.25 -25.78
C GLU A 355 -1.62 -11.25 -24.71
N LEU A 356 -2.53 -12.13 -25.08
CA LEU A 356 -3.03 -13.21 -24.25
C LEU A 356 -3.03 -14.52 -25.03
N ARG A 357 -2.18 -15.47 -24.65
CA ARG A 357 -2.07 -16.81 -25.29
C ARG A 357 -1.86 -16.72 -26.81
N GLY A 358 -0.98 -15.82 -27.25
CA GLY A 358 -0.68 -15.62 -28.68
C GLY A 358 -1.74 -14.90 -29.50
N LYS A 359 -2.76 -14.32 -28.85
CA LYS A 359 -3.79 -13.50 -29.49
C LYS A 359 -3.75 -12.07 -28.96
N ARG A 360 -4.11 -11.12 -29.79
CA ARG A 360 -4.32 -9.71 -29.41
C ARG A 360 -5.74 -9.52 -28.92
N LEU A 361 -5.88 -9.10 -27.67
CA LEU A 361 -7.16 -8.79 -27.03
C LEU A 361 -7.29 -7.27 -26.94
N PRO A 362 -8.41 -6.66 -27.37
CA PRO A 362 -8.65 -5.24 -27.16
C PRO A 362 -8.69 -4.90 -25.66
N VAL A 363 -8.10 -3.74 -25.31
CA VAL A 363 -8.01 -3.24 -23.95
C VAL A 363 -8.33 -1.75 -23.94
N GLY A 364 -9.39 -1.35 -23.27
CA GLY A 364 -9.73 0.05 -23.05
C GLY A 364 -8.90 0.68 -21.94
N ILE A 365 -8.44 1.91 -22.14
CA ILE A 365 -7.76 2.69 -21.09
C ILE A 365 -8.80 3.33 -20.19
N MET A 366 -8.65 3.13 -18.86
CA MET A 366 -9.55 3.61 -17.83
C MET A 366 -8.83 4.48 -16.79
N ALA A 367 -9.60 5.31 -16.11
CA ALA A 367 -9.11 6.10 -14.97
C ALA A 367 -8.90 5.24 -13.73
N PHE A 368 -8.02 5.72 -12.85
CA PHE A 368 -7.90 5.26 -11.47
C PHE A 368 -8.70 6.17 -10.52
N PRO A 369 -9.22 5.62 -9.42
CA PRO A 369 -9.37 4.19 -9.11
C PRO A 369 -10.48 3.55 -9.98
N PHE A 370 -10.47 2.22 -10.12
CA PHE A 370 -11.52 1.49 -10.86
C PHE A 370 -12.86 1.50 -10.11
N ILE A 371 -12.83 1.63 -8.78
CA ILE A 371 -13.98 1.81 -7.90
C ILE A 371 -13.82 3.10 -7.09
N VAL A 372 -14.91 3.73 -6.72
CA VAL A 372 -14.88 4.93 -5.86
C VAL A 372 -14.49 4.55 -4.43
N PRO A 373 -13.40 5.09 -3.87
CA PRO A 373 -13.01 4.83 -2.48
C PRO A 373 -14.04 5.37 -1.48
N LYS A 374 -14.24 4.65 -0.36
CA LYS A 374 -15.27 4.95 0.64
C LYS A 374 -14.69 5.42 1.97
N TYR A 375 -13.58 6.12 1.96
CA TYR A 375 -12.92 6.62 3.17
C TYR A 375 -13.76 7.66 3.92
N LYS A 376 -13.78 7.60 5.25
CA LYS A 376 -14.40 8.61 6.11
C LYS A 376 -13.54 9.88 6.18
N ARG A 377 -13.87 10.89 5.38
CA ARG A 377 -13.08 12.12 5.26
C ARG A 377 -13.57 13.30 6.13
N GLY A 378 -14.67 13.17 6.82
CA GLY A 378 -15.22 14.23 7.68
C GLY A 378 -16.70 14.36 7.59
#